data_dfcbbc9745573cf5e72742442f7be83b
#
_entry.id   dfcbbc9745573cf5e72742442f7be83b
#
_cell.length_a   1.000
_cell.length_b   1.000
_cell.length_c   1.000
_cell.angle_alpha   90.00
_cell.angle_beta   90.00
_cell.angle_gamma   90.00
#
_symmetry.space_group_name_H-M   'P 1'
#
loop_
_entity.id
_entity.type
_entity.pdbx_description
1 polymer ?
#
loop_
_entity_poly.entity_id
_entity_poly.type
_entity_poly.pdbx_seq_one_letter_code
_entity_poly.pdbx_strand_id
1 'polypeptide(L)'
;MRRIRYILTSLALLLALATAASAQTDDNAVELRIMTFNVWLGGEQVNIGRVYDAIRAAKADIVLLQEPEGQTRAFAATLGYPYASERRHIISQYPLFDPPTADADFAFAEIRPGRFVAVGDIHLTSDPYGPGAVRDGKTAEEVLKIETDTRLPEIGPYITVLSPLAASGVPVFIGGDFNAPSHLDWTAAMVTARPQVRFPLEWPVSKALADAGFRDSYREIHPDPVATPGITWTSGYPVPHRDPNETIDRIDQIYALGNSTTVASQIVGETGGPDIDIGITPWPSDHHAVVSTFKAVPGPAPAMISPERRALMVGEPLALRFHATGSEDGRLEGGKVAIVAAGQPATTPLMSMPSNDGTDRRSVVTFGSVLLKAGAYDAVLLDADGKELARAPFWMEEPGAVPTVGVDHPNYADNEAIVASWKNAPGNRRDWLGIYKAGDPDQMNYVAFVYTGAAIEGTATFDDSVIGGPLAAGDYEMRLMRDDAYLVLATTPFSVSAAP
;
A
#
# COMPACT_ATOMS: atom_id res chain seq x y z
N MET A 1 49.05 -27.23 51.53
CA MET A 1 47.57 -27.05 51.37
C MET A 1 47.16 -25.58 51.56
N ARG A 2 47.62 -24.68 50.69
CA ARG A 2 47.27 -23.22 50.81
C ARG A 2 47.31 -22.50 49.46
N ARG A 3 46.97 -23.19 48.34
CA ARG A 3 46.90 -22.58 47.00
C ARG A 3 45.66 -22.86 46.20
N ILE A 4 44.56 -23.36 46.77
CA ILE A 4 43.32 -23.72 46.03
C ILE A 4 42.13 -22.83 46.42
N ARG A 5 42.28 -21.84 47.32
CA ARG A 5 41.15 -21.00 47.76
C ARG A 5 40.97 -19.63 47.06
N TYR A 6 41.84 -19.26 46.10
CA TYR A 6 41.77 -17.96 45.44
C TYR A 6 41.22 -18.00 44.00
N ILE A 7 40.93 -19.19 43.45
CA ILE A 7 40.41 -19.31 42.05
C ILE A 7 38.90 -19.36 42.00
N LEU A 8 38.21 -19.67 43.09
CA LEU A 8 36.72 -19.78 43.11
C LEU A 8 36.00 -18.46 43.44
N THR A 9 36.69 -17.44 43.91
CA THR A 9 36.09 -16.10 44.18
C THR A 9 36.14 -15.15 42.99
N SER A 10 36.98 -15.41 42.00
CA SER A 10 37.09 -14.55 40.81
C SER A 10 36.11 -14.93 39.71
N LEU A 11 35.56 -16.16 39.72
CA LEU A 11 34.59 -16.61 38.73
C LEU A 11 33.16 -16.22 39.07
N ALA A 12 32.85 -15.96 40.35
CA ALA A 12 31.53 -15.53 40.79
C ALA A 12 31.28 -14.02 40.59
N LEU A 13 32.34 -13.21 40.40
CA LEU A 13 32.19 -11.76 40.14
C LEU A 13 32.07 -11.42 38.64
N LEU A 14 32.44 -12.33 37.77
CA LEU A 14 32.29 -12.15 36.30
C LEU A 14 30.92 -12.62 35.75
N LEU A 15 30.17 -13.40 36.54
CA LEU A 15 28.80 -13.83 36.15
C LEU A 15 27.70 -12.86 36.63
N ALA A 16 28.03 -11.88 37.48
CA ALA A 16 27.06 -10.90 38.00
C ALA A 16 27.01 -9.58 37.24
N LEU A 17 27.79 -9.42 36.15
CA LEU A 17 27.85 -8.22 35.35
C LEU A 17 27.16 -8.39 33.98
N ALA A 18 26.52 -9.53 33.73
CA ALA A 18 25.87 -9.83 32.43
C ALA A 18 24.33 -9.71 32.43
N THR A 19 23.70 -9.14 33.46
CA THR A 19 22.24 -9.01 33.52
C THR A 19 21.79 -7.65 34.05
N ALA A 20 22.24 -6.58 33.41
CA ALA A 20 21.61 -5.28 33.50
C ALA A 20 21.85 -4.52 32.20
N ALA A 21 21.50 -5.13 31.08
CA ALA A 21 20.99 -4.34 29.99
C ALA A 21 19.59 -3.86 30.44
N SER A 22 19.58 -2.77 31.21
CA SER A 22 18.35 -2.01 31.42
C SER A 22 17.85 -1.70 30.03
N ALA A 23 16.66 -2.18 29.69
CA ALA A 23 15.90 -1.64 28.61
C ALA A 23 15.76 -0.13 28.92
N GLN A 24 16.65 0.66 28.36
CA GLN A 24 16.53 2.10 28.33
C GLN A 24 15.23 2.32 27.56
N THR A 25 14.15 2.63 28.27
CA THR A 25 12.92 3.08 27.64
C THR A 25 13.33 4.31 26.86
N ASP A 26 13.39 4.19 25.54
CA ASP A 26 13.66 5.33 24.68
C ASP A 26 12.45 6.28 24.85
N ASP A 27 12.64 7.38 25.59
CA ASP A 27 11.62 8.38 25.89
C ASP A 27 11.00 8.97 24.57
N ASN A 28 11.62 8.67 23.44
CA ASN A 28 11.17 9.04 22.11
C ASN A 28 10.25 8.00 21.46
N ALA A 29 10.10 6.81 22.02
CA ALA A 29 9.20 5.80 21.49
C ALA A 29 7.72 6.24 21.62
N VAL A 30 6.95 5.93 20.60
CA VAL A 30 5.48 6.11 20.57
C VAL A 30 4.81 4.76 20.40
N GLU A 31 3.66 4.59 20.98
CA GLU A 31 2.78 3.49 20.65
C GLU A 31 2.00 3.83 19.39
N LEU A 32 2.00 2.93 18.42
CA LEU A 32 1.36 3.11 17.12
C LEU A 32 0.57 1.86 16.77
N ARG A 33 -0.72 2.01 16.49
CA ARG A 33 -1.60 0.93 16.04
C ARG A 33 -1.85 1.04 14.55
N ILE A 34 -1.47 0.00 13.81
CA ILE A 34 -1.64 -0.09 12.36
C ILE A 34 -2.57 -1.26 12.06
N MET A 35 -3.58 -1.00 11.24
CA MET A 35 -4.55 -2.00 10.78
C MET A 35 -4.42 -2.19 9.28
N THR A 36 -4.55 -3.43 8.81
CA THR A 36 -4.82 -3.75 7.42
C THR A 36 -6.19 -4.40 7.31
N PHE A 37 -6.96 -4.01 6.27
CA PHE A 37 -8.30 -4.53 6.07
C PHE A 37 -8.67 -4.52 4.58
N ASN A 38 -8.75 -5.69 3.97
CA ASN A 38 -9.44 -5.86 2.70
C ASN A 38 -10.94 -5.76 2.98
N VAL A 39 -11.57 -4.68 2.50
CA VAL A 39 -12.96 -4.34 2.82
C VAL A 39 -13.98 -4.99 1.88
N TRP A 40 -13.50 -5.73 0.90
CA TRP A 40 -14.29 -6.43 -0.11
C TRP A 40 -15.16 -5.50 -0.96
N LEU A 41 -14.63 -5.12 -2.13
CA LEU A 41 -15.33 -4.35 -3.16
C LEU A 41 -16.09 -3.13 -2.59
N GLY A 42 -15.34 -2.21 -1.96
CA GLY A 42 -15.89 -0.99 -1.38
C GLY A 42 -16.55 -1.15 -0.01
N GLY A 43 -16.59 -2.37 0.54
CA GLY A 43 -17.21 -2.66 1.83
C GLY A 43 -18.75 -2.73 1.78
N GLU A 44 -19.35 -2.74 0.57
CA GLU A 44 -20.79 -2.70 0.39
C GLU A 44 -21.43 -4.09 0.22
N GLN A 45 -20.62 -5.16 0.11
CA GLN A 45 -21.10 -6.50 -0.21
C GLN A 45 -22.02 -7.08 0.88
N VAL A 46 -21.79 -6.73 2.14
CA VAL A 46 -22.63 -7.12 3.28
C VAL A 46 -23.25 -5.89 3.93
N ASN A 47 -22.41 -5.04 4.55
CA ASN A 47 -22.85 -3.83 5.22
C ASN A 47 -21.67 -2.91 5.54
N ILE A 48 -21.51 -1.82 4.82
CA ILE A 48 -20.44 -0.85 5.01
C ILE A 48 -20.40 -0.24 6.43
N GLY A 49 -21.55 -0.12 7.09
CA GLY A 49 -21.60 0.34 8.48
C GLY A 49 -20.84 -0.59 9.44
N ARG A 50 -20.82 -1.90 9.16
CA ARG A 50 -20.04 -2.87 9.93
C ARG A 50 -18.54 -2.80 9.64
N VAL A 51 -18.15 -2.43 8.42
CA VAL A 51 -16.75 -2.11 8.08
C VAL A 51 -16.27 -0.94 8.96
N TYR A 52 -17.07 0.12 9.06
CA TYR A 52 -16.76 1.25 9.95
C TYR A 52 -16.70 0.83 11.43
N ASP A 53 -17.60 -0.06 11.88
CA ASP A 53 -17.59 -0.56 13.26
C ASP A 53 -16.31 -1.39 13.55
N ALA A 54 -15.85 -2.20 12.60
CA ALA A 54 -14.61 -2.97 12.71
C ALA A 54 -13.40 -2.05 12.88
N ILE A 55 -13.28 -1.03 12.02
CA ILE A 55 -12.18 -0.06 12.09
C ILE A 55 -12.21 0.73 13.40
N ARG A 56 -13.40 1.17 13.86
CA ARG A 56 -13.54 1.85 15.16
C ARG A 56 -13.15 0.95 16.33
N ALA A 57 -13.57 -0.32 16.30
CA ALA A 57 -13.26 -1.29 17.37
C ALA A 57 -11.75 -1.59 17.43
N ALA A 58 -11.07 -1.63 16.29
CA ALA A 58 -9.62 -1.80 16.20
C ALA A 58 -8.84 -0.63 16.80
N LYS A 59 -9.43 0.59 16.88
CA LYS A 59 -8.76 1.81 17.38
C LYS A 59 -7.41 2.07 16.73
N ALA A 60 -7.32 1.83 15.43
CA ALA A 60 -6.08 2.01 14.69
C ALA A 60 -5.75 3.50 14.50
N ASP A 61 -4.48 3.84 14.56
CA ASP A 61 -3.98 5.18 14.23
C ASP A 61 -3.84 5.35 12.72
N ILE A 62 -3.48 4.27 12.03
CA ILE A 62 -3.31 4.19 10.58
C ILE A 62 -4.02 2.94 10.09
N VAL A 63 -4.81 3.06 9.02
CA VAL A 63 -5.50 1.94 8.38
C VAL A 63 -5.08 1.86 6.91
N LEU A 64 -4.69 0.67 6.50
CA LEU A 64 -4.34 0.27 5.15
C LEU A 64 -5.56 -0.48 4.59
N LEU A 65 -6.15 0.03 3.52
CA LEU A 65 -7.41 -0.47 2.97
C LEU A 65 -7.16 -1.15 1.62
N GLN A 66 -7.50 -2.42 1.48
CA GLN A 66 -7.53 -3.07 0.19
C GLN A 66 -8.98 -3.08 -0.31
N GLU A 67 -9.15 -2.93 -1.60
CA GLU A 67 -10.45 -2.84 -2.29
C GLU A 67 -11.38 -1.71 -1.78
N PRO A 68 -10.90 -0.49 -1.50
CA PRO A 68 -11.79 0.60 -1.07
C PRO A 68 -12.58 1.21 -2.22
N GLU A 69 -12.41 0.75 -3.47
CA GLU A 69 -13.15 1.16 -4.66
C GLU A 69 -13.19 2.69 -4.88
N GLY A 70 -12.05 3.36 -4.62
CA GLY A 70 -11.96 4.83 -4.70
C GLY A 70 -12.68 5.57 -3.57
N GLN A 71 -13.08 4.87 -2.51
CA GLN A 71 -13.81 5.46 -1.37
C GLN A 71 -12.90 5.82 -0.19
N THR A 72 -11.57 5.74 -0.30
CA THR A 72 -10.62 5.97 0.80
C THR A 72 -10.91 7.27 1.56
N ARG A 73 -11.18 8.38 0.85
CA ARG A 73 -11.53 9.66 1.48
C ARG A 73 -12.89 9.62 2.19
N ALA A 74 -13.86 8.90 1.65
CA ALA A 74 -15.17 8.72 2.28
C ALA A 74 -15.04 7.90 3.58
N PHE A 75 -14.21 6.87 3.59
CA PHE A 75 -13.84 6.12 4.80
C PHE A 75 -13.22 7.06 5.85
N ALA A 76 -12.22 7.87 5.46
CA ALA A 76 -11.58 8.81 6.37
C ALA A 76 -12.60 9.78 6.98
N ALA A 77 -13.43 10.41 6.16
CA ALA A 77 -14.44 11.38 6.59
C ALA A 77 -15.47 10.75 7.56
N THR A 78 -15.98 9.55 7.23
CA THR A 78 -16.99 8.85 8.05
C THR A 78 -16.42 8.38 9.39
N LEU A 79 -15.15 8.00 9.40
CA LEU A 79 -14.47 7.49 10.60
C LEU A 79 -13.80 8.58 11.42
N GLY A 80 -13.72 9.82 10.90
CA GLY A 80 -13.08 10.94 11.59
C GLY A 80 -11.56 10.93 11.53
N TYR A 81 -10.97 10.28 10.52
CA TYR A 81 -9.53 10.38 10.25
C TYR A 81 -9.25 11.68 9.51
N PRO A 82 -8.37 12.55 10.04
CA PRO A 82 -8.13 13.85 9.42
C PRO A 82 -7.29 13.79 8.14
N TYR A 83 -6.62 12.68 7.88
CA TYR A 83 -5.73 12.52 6.73
C TYR A 83 -6.04 11.25 5.95
N ALA A 84 -5.96 11.36 4.62
CA ALA A 84 -6.13 10.25 3.68
C ALA A 84 -5.17 10.40 2.50
N SER A 85 -4.62 9.28 2.07
CA SER A 85 -3.93 9.12 0.79
C SER A 85 -4.78 8.23 -0.11
N GLU A 86 -5.56 8.83 -1.02
CA GLU A 86 -6.40 8.08 -1.96
C GLU A 86 -5.56 7.18 -2.86
N ARG A 87 -4.40 7.68 -3.30
CA ARG A 87 -3.48 6.93 -4.16
C ARG A 87 -2.90 5.68 -3.54
N ARG A 88 -2.90 5.59 -2.19
CA ARG A 88 -2.27 4.49 -1.45
C ARG A 88 -3.24 3.83 -0.49
N HIS A 89 -4.53 4.16 -0.59
CA HIS A 89 -5.59 3.59 0.23
C HIS A 89 -5.31 3.65 1.74
N ILE A 90 -4.66 4.73 2.20
CA ILE A 90 -4.27 4.92 3.60
C ILE A 90 -5.13 6.01 4.23
N ILE A 91 -5.73 5.73 5.39
CA ILE A 91 -6.32 6.73 6.27
C ILE A 91 -5.53 6.82 7.57
N SER A 92 -5.36 8.03 8.13
CA SER A 92 -4.44 8.26 9.23
C SER A 92 -4.89 9.36 10.17
N GLN A 93 -4.57 9.19 11.47
CA GLN A 93 -4.64 10.25 12.47
C GLN A 93 -3.48 11.25 12.32
N TYR A 94 -2.43 10.88 11.59
CA TYR A 94 -1.22 11.66 11.40
C TYR A 94 -1.12 12.22 9.98
N PRO A 95 -0.50 13.40 9.80
CA PRO A 95 -0.26 13.97 8.47
C PRO A 95 0.49 12.97 7.56
N LEU A 96 -0.02 12.81 6.34
CA LEU A 96 0.59 11.96 5.33
C LEU A 96 1.33 12.81 4.28
N PHE A 97 2.49 12.30 3.85
CA PHE A 97 3.30 12.91 2.79
C PHE A 97 3.62 11.88 1.72
N ASP A 98 3.55 12.31 0.48
CA ASP A 98 4.08 11.54 -0.64
C ASP A 98 5.60 11.47 -0.56
N PRO A 99 6.22 10.31 -0.83
CA PRO A 99 7.67 10.23 -0.95
C PRO A 99 8.18 11.10 -2.11
N PRO A 100 9.46 11.55 -2.06
CA PRO A 100 10.03 12.40 -3.11
C PRO A 100 10.08 11.73 -4.49
N THR A 101 10.04 10.39 -4.53
CA THR A 101 10.02 9.60 -5.77
C THR A 101 8.59 9.16 -6.07
N ALA A 102 8.13 9.41 -7.29
CA ALA A 102 6.74 9.17 -7.69
C ALA A 102 6.30 7.69 -7.65
N ASP A 103 7.27 6.77 -7.81
CA ASP A 103 7.00 5.33 -8.00
C ASP A 103 6.91 4.54 -6.69
N ALA A 104 7.14 5.19 -5.56
CA ALA A 104 7.10 4.49 -4.28
C ALA A 104 5.66 4.35 -3.76
N ASP A 105 5.30 3.11 -3.43
CA ASP A 105 3.97 2.74 -2.96
C ASP A 105 3.85 2.79 -1.43
N PHE A 106 4.33 3.87 -0.83
CA PHE A 106 4.21 4.12 0.59
C PHE A 106 3.99 5.61 0.85
N ALA A 107 3.54 5.95 2.04
CA ALA A 107 3.48 7.31 2.54
C ALA A 107 4.40 7.46 3.76
N PHE A 108 4.90 8.67 3.97
CA PHE A 108 5.42 9.05 5.28
C PHE A 108 4.28 9.56 6.16
N ALA A 109 4.17 9.05 7.38
CA ALA A 109 3.27 9.59 8.39
C ALA A 109 4.10 10.37 9.43
N GLU A 110 3.77 11.64 9.63
CA GLU A 110 4.44 12.50 10.61
C GLU A 110 3.85 12.27 12.00
N ILE A 111 4.49 11.41 12.78
CA ILE A 111 4.02 11.02 14.11
C ILE A 111 4.23 12.13 15.14
N ARG A 112 5.32 12.88 15.00
CA ARG A 112 5.64 14.11 15.73
C ARG A 112 6.27 15.10 14.75
N PRO A 113 6.28 16.40 15.03
CA PRO A 113 6.93 17.38 14.15
C PRO A 113 8.34 16.97 13.74
N GLY A 114 8.57 16.81 12.43
CA GLY A 114 9.84 16.38 11.84
C GLY A 114 10.26 14.93 12.12
N ARG A 115 9.36 14.09 12.65
CA ARG A 115 9.60 12.68 12.98
C ARG A 115 8.55 11.76 12.35
N PHE A 116 9.01 10.85 11.55
CA PHE A 116 8.20 10.08 10.63
C PHE A 116 8.35 8.57 10.81
N VAL A 117 7.34 7.88 10.35
CA VAL A 117 7.39 6.46 9.97
C VAL A 117 7.00 6.35 8.49
N ALA A 118 7.44 5.30 7.82
CA ALA A 118 6.98 4.97 6.47
C ALA A 118 5.92 3.87 6.56
N VAL A 119 4.82 4.04 5.82
CA VAL A 119 3.70 3.08 5.81
C VAL A 119 3.30 2.74 4.38
N GLY A 120 3.21 1.46 4.04
CA GLY A 120 2.83 0.96 2.72
C GLY A 120 1.63 0.04 2.79
N ASP A 121 0.67 0.25 1.89
CA ASP A 121 -0.46 -0.62 1.65
C ASP A 121 -0.13 -1.62 0.55
N ILE A 122 -0.35 -2.91 0.83
CA ILE A 122 -0.05 -4.02 -0.07
C ILE A 122 -1.36 -4.66 -0.52
N HIS A 123 -1.49 -4.87 -1.82
CA HIS A 123 -2.50 -5.76 -2.39
C HIS A 123 -1.85 -6.42 -3.61
N LEU A 124 -1.37 -7.66 -3.44
CA LEU A 124 -0.69 -8.40 -4.50
C LEU A 124 -1.71 -9.14 -5.37
N THR A 125 -1.29 -9.50 -6.58
CA THR A 125 -2.12 -10.24 -7.54
C THR A 125 -2.77 -11.47 -6.91
N SER A 126 -4.10 -11.61 -7.06
CA SER A 126 -4.89 -12.71 -6.49
C SER A 126 -4.65 -14.03 -7.21
N ASP A 127 -4.60 -14.02 -8.53
CA ASP A 127 -4.56 -15.21 -9.36
C ASP A 127 -3.28 -15.29 -10.23
N PRO A 128 -2.75 -16.51 -10.46
CA PRO A 128 -3.17 -17.79 -9.89
C PRO A 128 -2.82 -17.90 -8.40
N TYR A 129 -3.76 -18.39 -7.58
CA TYR A 129 -3.61 -18.50 -6.13
C TYR A 129 -2.83 -19.75 -5.72
N GLY A 130 -1.70 -19.57 -5.05
CA GLY A 130 -0.79 -20.68 -4.71
C GLY A 130 -1.42 -21.80 -3.87
N PRO A 131 -2.12 -21.50 -2.74
CA PRO A 131 -2.83 -22.52 -1.96
C PRO A 131 -3.90 -23.26 -2.77
N GLY A 132 -4.62 -22.57 -3.66
CA GLY A 132 -5.55 -23.18 -4.61
C GLY A 132 -4.85 -24.16 -5.56
N ALA A 133 -3.68 -23.79 -6.08
CA ALA A 133 -2.87 -24.66 -6.92
C ALA A 133 -2.42 -25.95 -6.18
N VAL A 134 -2.09 -25.85 -4.88
CA VAL A 134 -1.80 -27.02 -4.03
C VAL A 134 -3.04 -27.91 -3.88
N ARG A 135 -4.20 -27.32 -3.60
CA ARG A 135 -5.49 -28.04 -3.57
C ARG A 135 -5.71 -28.83 -4.87
N ASP A 136 -5.44 -28.21 -5.99
CA ASP A 136 -5.64 -28.78 -7.34
C ASP A 136 -4.54 -29.76 -7.77
N GLY A 137 -3.61 -30.08 -6.86
CA GLY A 137 -2.64 -31.17 -7.04
C GLY A 137 -1.26 -30.76 -7.57
N LYS A 138 -0.98 -29.46 -7.65
CA LYS A 138 0.35 -28.98 -8.04
C LYS A 138 1.41 -29.35 -7.00
N THR A 139 2.64 -29.54 -7.48
CA THR A 139 3.80 -29.81 -6.64
C THR A 139 4.34 -28.55 -6.01
N ALA A 140 5.17 -28.67 -4.98
CA ALA A 140 5.84 -27.53 -4.34
C ALA A 140 6.64 -26.68 -5.34
N GLU A 141 7.34 -27.33 -6.29
CA GLU A 141 8.12 -26.63 -7.31
C GLU A 141 7.24 -25.81 -8.26
N GLU A 142 6.10 -26.37 -8.70
CA GLU A 142 5.14 -25.65 -9.55
C GLU A 142 4.53 -24.44 -8.82
N VAL A 143 4.20 -24.59 -7.54
CA VAL A 143 3.66 -23.49 -6.72
C VAL A 143 4.69 -22.40 -6.47
N LEU A 144 5.94 -22.77 -6.13
CA LEU A 144 7.04 -21.81 -6.00
C LEU A 144 7.28 -21.03 -7.30
N LYS A 145 7.14 -21.70 -8.47
CA LYS A 145 7.25 -21.03 -9.76
C LYS A 145 6.12 -20.01 -9.96
N ILE A 146 4.88 -20.36 -9.64
CA ILE A 146 3.73 -19.42 -9.69
C ILE A 146 4.04 -18.19 -8.87
N GLU A 147 4.40 -18.34 -7.61
CA GLU A 147 4.67 -17.23 -6.69
C GLU A 147 5.87 -16.37 -7.11
N THR A 148 6.90 -17.02 -7.68
CA THR A 148 8.10 -16.33 -8.18
C THR A 148 7.82 -15.53 -9.45
N ASP A 149 6.92 -16.01 -10.30
CA ASP A 149 6.57 -15.33 -11.55
C ASP A 149 5.52 -14.23 -11.35
N THR A 150 4.71 -14.30 -10.30
CA THR A 150 3.61 -13.37 -10.04
C THR A 150 3.96 -12.38 -8.91
N ARG A 151 3.83 -12.77 -7.66
CA ARG A 151 3.85 -11.89 -6.48
C ARG A 151 5.25 -11.44 -6.05
N LEU A 152 6.28 -12.27 -6.27
CA LEU A 152 7.65 -11.88 -5.89
C LEU A 152 8.16 -10.64 -6.64
N PRO A 153 7.91 -10.46 -7.95
CA PRO A 153 8.25 -9.20 -8.64
C PRO A 153 7.52 -7.97 -8.09
N GLU A 154 6.30 -8.13 -7.57
CA GLU A 154 5.50 -7.02 -7.05
C GLU A 154 6.03 -6.52 -5.70
N ILE A 155 6.54 -7.39 -4.82
CA ILE A 155 7.09 -7.00 -3.52
C ILE A 155 8.52 -6.45 -3.60
N GLY A 156 9.27 -6.80 -4.64
CA GLY A 156 10.66 -6.39 -4.84
C GLY A 156 10.90 -4.87 -4.75
N PRO A 157 10.11 -4.03 -5.43
CA PRO A 157 10.19 -2.57 -5.34
C PRO A 157 10.04 -2.03 -3.91
N TYR A 158 9.13 -2.58 -3.11
CA TYR A 158 8.98 -2.19 -1.69
C TYR A 158 10.24 -2.47 -0.88
N ILE A 159 10.80 -3.67 -1.01
CA ILE A 159 12.05 -4.04 -0.34
C ILE A 159 13.17 -3.10 -0.74
N THR A 160 13.31 -2.81 -2.03
CA THR A 160 14.37 -1.96 -2.58
C THR A 160 14.34 -0.54 -2.04
N VAL A 161 13.14 0.04 -1.89
CA VAL A 161 12.97 1.43 -1.47
C VAL A 161 12.93 1.57 0.06
N LEU A 162 12.28 0.62 0.75
CA LEU A 162 12.01 0.74 2.19
C LEU A 162 13.19 0.28 3.06
N SER A 163 14.01 -0.67 2.62
CA SER A 163 15.16 -1.13 3.41
C SER A 163 16.19 -0.01 3.66
N PRO A 164 16.58 0.83 2.69
CA PRO A 164 17.43 1.98 2.94
C PRO A 164 16.80 3.02 3.89
N LEU A 165 15.47 3.22 3.84
CA LEU A 165 14.78 4.12 4.76
C LEU A 165 14.88 3.62 6.20
N ALA A 166 14.64 2.33 6.44
CA ALA A 166 14.81 1.74 7.76
C ALA A 166 16.25 1.85 8.26
N ALA A 167 17.23 1.64 7.39
CA ALA A 167 18.65 1.82 7.70
C ALA A 167 19.02 3.28 8.03
N SER A 168 18.29 4.27 7.48
CA SER A 168 18.45 5.68 7.82
C SER A 168 17.79 6.09 9.15
N GLY A 169 17.10 5.16 9.82
CA GLY A 169 16.45 5.37 11.11
C GLY A 169 14.95 5.67 11.05
N VAL A 170 14.31 5.56 9.88
CA VAL A 170 12.85 5.69 9.73
C VAL A 170 12.21 4.32 9.92
N PRO A 171 11.40 4.08 10.96
CA PRO A 171 10.65 2.83 11.08
C PRO A 171 9.71 2.64 9.89
N VAL A 172 9.64 1.42 9.39
CA VAL A 172 8.84 1.05 8.22
C VAL A 172 7.80 0.01 8.62
N PHE A 173 6.58 0.21 8.15
CA PHE A 173 5.48 -0.73 8.29
C PHE A 173 4.84 -0.95 6.93
N ILE A 174 4.66 -2.19 6.54
CA ILE A 174 3.86 -2.55 5.37
C ILE A 174 2.80 -3.55 5.82
N GLY A 175 1.61 -3.41 5.30
CA GLY A 175 0.52 -4.34 5.59
C GLY A 175 -0.44 -4.40 4.43
N GLY A 176 -1.21 -5.47 4.36
CA GLY A 176 -2.14 -5.65 3.26
C GLY A 176 -2.55 -7.09 3.06
N ASP A 177 -3.29 -7.29 1.98
CA ASP A 177 -3.58 -8.58 1.40
C ASP A 177 -2.43 -8.99 0.47
N PHE A 178 -1.64 -9.92 0.92
CA PHE A 178 -0.49 -10.45 0.15
C PHE A 178 -0.91 -11.52 -0.86
N ASN A 179 -2.15 -11.98 -0.82
CA ASN A 179 -2.66 -13.08 -1.64
C ASN A 179 -1.73 -14.34 -1.63
N ALA A 180 -0.94 -14.45 -0.58
CA ALA A 180 -0.04 -15.56 -0.30
C ALA A 180 0.16 -15.73 1.20
N PRO A 181 0.24 -16.97 1.73
CA PRO A 181 0.59 -17.21 3.12
C PRO A 181 2.00 -16.75 3.50
N SER A 182 2.26 -16.61 4.79
CA SER A 182 3.61 -16.43 5.30
C SER A 182 4.41 -17.74 5.24
N HIS A 183 5.72 -17.66 4.97
CA HIS A 183 6.64 -18.79 5.06
C HIS A 183 6.67 -19.42 6.47
N LEU A 184 6.21 -18.69 7.49
CA LEU A 184 6.09 -19.15 8.87
C LEU A 184 4.80 -19.94 9.12
N ASP A 185 3.86 -19.98 8.17
CA ASP A 185 2.56 -20.63 8.32
C ASP A 185 2.55 -22.06 7.81
N TRP A 186 3.13 -22.32 6.64
CA TRP A 186 3.13 -23.66 6.01
C TRP A 186 4.33 -24.50 6.46
N THR A 187 4.38 -24.79 7.75
CA THR A 187 5.46 -25.58 8.37
C THR A 187 5.19 -27.08 8.33
N ALA A 188 6.20 -27.90 8.65
CA ALA A 188 6.03 -29.35 8.76
C ALA A 188 4.97 -29.75 9.81
N ALA A 189 4.81 -28.97 10.88
CA ALA A 189 3.76 -29.19 11.88
C ALA A 189 2.36 -28.95 11.30
N MET A 190 2.21 -27.93 10.42
CA MET A 190 0.94 -27.63 9.78
C MET A 190 0.50 -28.70 8.78
N VAL A 191 1.41 -29.39 8.12
CA VAL A 191 1.07 -30.57 7.28
C VAL A 191 0.31 -31.63 8.06
N THR A 192 0.65 -31.82 9.35
CA THR A 192 -0.06 -32.78 10.21
C THR A 192 -1.38 -32.19 10.73
N ALA A 193 -1.42 -30.91 11.04
CA ALA A 193 -2.56 -30.26 11.68
C ALA A 193 -3.68 -29.88 10.70
N ARG A 194 -3.34 -29.59 9.42
CA ARG A 194 -4.28 -29.10 8.41
C ARG A 194 -4.13 -29.87 7.09
N PRO A 195 -5.11 -30.72 6.72
CA PRO A 195 -5.00 -31.57 5.51
C PRO A 195 -4.81 -30.83 4.19
N GLN A 196 -5.22 -29.56 4.09
CA GLN A 196 -5.01 -28.72 2.90
C GLN A 196 -3.54 -28.33 2.71
N VAL A 197 -2.73 -28.28 3.77
CA VAL A 197 -1.29 -28.03 3.71
C VAL A 197 -0.61 -29.37 3.42
N ARG A 198 -0.40 -29.67 2.14
CA ARG A 198 0.12 -30.97 1.69
C ARG A 198 1.62 -31.15 1.92
N PHE A 199 2.37 -30.05 1.99
CA PHE A 199 3.81 -30.01 2.23
C PHE A 199 4.22 -28.69 2.87
N PRO A 200 5.36 -28.61 3.58
CA PRO A 200 5.90 -27.34 4.02
C PRO A 200 6.32 -26.50 2.81
N LEU A 201 6.10 -25.19 2.87
CA LEU A 201 6.47 -24.29 1.77
C LEU A 201 7.00 -22.96 2.31
N GLU A 202 8.20 -22.58 1.88
CA GLU A 202 8.74 -21.24 2.12
C GLU A 202 8.21 -20.27 1.07
N TRP A 203 7.04 -19.68 1.33
CA TRP A 203 6.38 -18.74 0.44
C TRP A 203 7.29 -17.58 0.06
N PRO A 204 7.59 -17.37 -1.25
CA PRO A 204 8.67 -16.49 -1.71
C PRO A 204 8.55 -15.04 -1.26
N VAL A 205 7.35 -14.46 -1.24
CA VAL A 205 7.11 -13.07 -0.84
C VAL A 205 7.52 -12.83 0.61
N SER A 206 6.94 -13.58 1.53
CA SER A 206 7.23 -13.44 2.96
C SER A 206 8.66 -13.82 3.31
N LYS A 207 9.25 -14.79 2.57
CA LYS A 207 10.65 -15.15 2.70
C LYS A 207 11.58 -14.02 2.25
N ALA A 208 11.30 -13.37 1.13
CA ALA A 208 12.07 -12.23 0.64
C ALA A 208 12.01 -11.05 1.62
N LEU A 209 10.84 -10.79 2.21
CA LEU A 209 10.68 -9.80 3.27
C LEU A 209 11.52 -10.14 4.50
N ALA A 210 11.47 -11.39 4.97
CA ALA A 210 12.26 -11.83 6.13
C ALA A 210 13.77 -11.75 5.85
N ASP A 211 14.22 -12.11 4.66
CA ASP A 211 15.63 -12.01 4.23
C ASP A 211 16.11 -10.56 4.16
N ALA A 212 15.20 -9.61 3.89
CA ALA A 212 15.46 -8.17 3.96
C ALA A 212 15.35 -7.59 5.39
N GLY A 213 15.03 -8.41 6.38
CA GLY A 213 14.94 -8.03 7.79
C GLY A 213 13.57 -7.57 8.27
N PHE A 214 12.53 -7.65 7.44
CA PHE A 214 11.15 -7.40 7.87
C PHE A 214 10.69 -8.51 8.81
N ARG A 215 9.95 -8.13 9.84
CA ARG A 215 9.42 -9.03 10.85
C ARG A 215 7.90 -9.12 10.72
N ASP A 216 7.37 -10.33 10.64
CA ASP A 216 5.94 -10.63 10.65
C ASP A 216 5.37 -10.37 12.05
N SER A 217 4.60 -9.29 12.20
CA SER A 217 4.10 -8.84 13.51
C SER A 217 3.17 -9.85 14.17
N TYR A 218 2.38 -10.59 13.40
CA TYR A 218 1.50 -11.62 13.95
C TYR A 218 2.31 -12.79 14.50
N ARG A 219 3.31 -13.26 13.75
CA ARG A 219 4.17 -14.38 14.19
C ARG A 219 5.18 -14.00 15.28
N GLU A 220 5.52 -12.71 15.44
CA GLU A 220 6.26 -12.26 16.62
C GLU A 220 5.46 -12.45 17.91
N ILE A 221 4.14 -12.29 17.88
CA ILE A 221 3.24 -12.46 19.05
C ILE A 221 2.71 -13.89 19.16
N HIS A 222 2.39 -14.52 18.03
CA HIS A 222 1.81 -15.86 17.92
C HIS A 222 2.72 -16.80 17.13
N PRO A 223 3.82 -17.27 17.72
CA PRO A 223 4.87 -17.99 16.97
C PRO A 223 4.48 -19.41 16.54
N ASP A 224 3.45 -20.02 17.13
CA ASP A 224 2.98 -21.35 16.79
C ASP A 224 1.79 -21.30 15.83
N PRO A 225 2.00 -21.60 14.52
CA PRO A 225 0.94 -21.55 13.53
C PRO A 225 -0.12 -22.65 13.71
N VAL A 226 0.17 -23.71 14.46
CA VAL A 226 -0.80 -24.77 14.76
C VAL A 226 -1.75 -24.33 15.85
N ALA A 227 -1.22 -23.72 16.91
CA ALA A 227 -2.02 -23.26 18.05
C ALA A 227 -2.85 -22.03 17.70
N THR A 228 -2.27 -21.10 16.92
CA THR A 228 -2.90 -19.84 16.48
C THR A 228 -2.69 -19.65 14.99
N PRO A 229 -3.49 -20.32 14.14
CA PRO A 229 -3.35 -20.20 12.67
C PRO A 229 -3.50 -18.78 12.16
N GLY A 230 -4.40 -17.99 12.76
CA GLY A 230 -4.63 -16.62 12.44
C GLY A 230 -5.24 -16.41 11.05
N ILE A 231 -6.19 -17.26 10.66
CA ILE A 231 -6.79 -17.26 9.32
C ILE A 231 -7.47 -15.93 9.04
N THR A 232 -7.13 -15.33 7.91
CA THR A 232 -7.74 -14.10 7.44
C THR A 232 -8.58 -14.27 6.19
N TRP A 233 -8.27 -15.23 5.32
CA TRP A 233 -9.02 -15.58 4.12
C TRP A 233 -9.39 -17.08 4.13
N THR A 234 -10.61 -17.50 3.86
CA THR A 234 -11.80 -16.66 3.78
C THR A 234 -12.63 -16.77 5.07
N SER A 235 -13.25 -15.64 5.42
CA SER A 235 -14.29 -15.63 6.47
C SER A 235 -15.59 -16.26 5.99
N GLY A 236 -15.87 -16.21 4.68
CA GLY A 236 -17.08 -16.74 3.99
C GLY A 236 -17.75 -15.72 3.06
N TYR A 237 -18.61 -16.21 2.15
CA TYR A 237 -19.34 -15.42 1.13
C TYR A 237 -20.87 -15.56 1.24
N PRO A 238 -21.63 -14.79 2.01
CA PRO A 238 -21.21 -14.01 3.17
C PRO A 238 -20.90 -14.93 4.36
N VAL A 239 -20.25 -14.37 5.35
CA VAL A 239 -19.93 -15.07 6.59
C VAL A 239 -21.20 -15.72 7.20
N PRO A 240 -21.15 -16.98 7.67
CA PRO A 240 -20.00 -17.92 7.71
C PRO A 240 -19.96 -18.94 6.55
N HIS A 241 -20.59 -18.66 5.42
CA HIS A 241 -20.74 -19.61 4.32
C HIS A 241 -19.43 -19.74 3.52
N ARG A 242 -18.77 -20.88 3.65
CA ARG A 242 -17.57 -21.25 2.91
C ARG A 242 -17.87 -22.40 1.96
N ASP A 243 -17.28 -22.37 0.76
CA ASP A 243 -17.22 -23.57 -0.06
C ASP A 243 -16.40 -24.64 0.67
N PRO A 244 -16.85 -25.89 0.78
CA PRO A 244 -16.08 -26.96 1.42
C PRO A 244 -14.71 -27.22 0.80
N ASN A 245 -14.51 -26.86 -0.47
CA ASN A 245 -13.25 -26.99 -1.19
C ASN A 245 -12.39 -25.73 -1.13
N GLU A 246 -12.85 -24.65 -0.50
CA GLU A 246 -12.10 -23.41 -0.40
C GLU A 246 -10.86 -23.59 0.47
N THR A 247 -9.74 -22.99 0.04
CA THR A 247 -8.57 -22.89 0.89
C THR A 247 -8.77 -21.78 1.90
N ILE A 248 -8.22 -21.95 3.10
CA ILE A 248 -8.28 -20.94 4.14
C ILE A 248 -6.88 -20.68 4.67
N ASP A 249 -6.41 -19.44 4.57
CA ASP A 249 -5.05 -19.07 4.88
C ASP A 249 -4.96 -17.69 5.56
N ARG A 250 -3.81 -17.39 6.15
CA ARG A 250 -3.47 -16.06 6.64
C ARG A 250 -2.73 -15.33 5.53
N ILE A 251 -3.43 -14.48 4.81
CA ILE A 251 -2.90 -13.70 3.68
C ILE A 251 -2.90 -12.21 3.94
N ASP A 252 -3.67 -11.72 4.91
CA ASP A 252 -3.60 -10.36 5.41
C ASP A 252 -2.53 -10.29 6.50
N GLN A 253 -1.49 -9.51 6.27
CA GLN A 253 -0.28 -9.52 7.09
C GLN A 253 0.23 -8.10 7.34
N ILE A 254 0.92 -7.88 8.46
CA ILE A 254 1.63 -6.62 8.76
C ILE A 254 3.07 -6.95 9.11
N TYR A 255 3.99 -6.30 8.41
CA TYR A 255 5.43 -6.42 8.61
C TYR A 255 6.03 -5.12 9.11
N ALA A 256 7.03 -5.22 9.98
CA ALA A 256 7.78 -4.09 10.51
C ALA A 256 9.27 -4.21 10.20
N LEU A 257 9.93 -3.09 9.90
CA LEU A 257 11.37 -3.01 9.70
C LEU A 257 11.94 -1.76 10.39
N GLY A 258 13.17 -1.87 10.93
CA GLY A 258 13.85 -0.77 11.60
C GLY A 258 13.48 -0.64 13.08
N ASN A 259 13.58 0.57 13.61
CA ASN A 259 13.50 0.84 15.05
C ASN A 259 12.06 0.77 15.60
N SER A 260 11.58 -0.44 15.75
CA SER A 260 10.25 -0.74 16.33
C SER A 260 10.25 -2.11 16.99
N THR A 261 9.33 -2.33 17.93
CA THR A 261 9.04 -3.63 18.53
C THR A 261 7.53 -3.87 18.47
N THR A 262 7.11 -5.08 18.11
CA THR A 262 5.71 -5.49 18.13
C THR A 262 5.30 -5.75 19.58
N VAL A 263 4.20 -5.13 20.00
CA VAL A 263 3.67 -5.24 21.36
C VAL A 263 2.45 -6.17 21.39
N ALA A 264 1.62 -6.11 20.36
CA ALA A 264 0.44 -6.94 20.17
C ALA A 264 0.14 -7.08 18.67
N SER A 265 -0.51 -8.18 18.30
CA SER A 265 -1.10 -8.35 16.98
C SER A 265 -2.38 -9.16 17.16
N GLN A 266 -3.48 -8.69 16.60
CA GLN A 266 -4.84 -9.16 16.85
C GLN A 266 -5.60 -9.30 15.53
N ILE A 267 -6.49 -10.29 15.48
CA ILE A 267 -7.43 -10.48 14.37
C ILE A 267 -8.77 -9.82 14.71
N VAL A 268 -9.28 -9.03 13.78
CA VAL A 268 -10.63 -8.46 13.84
C VAL A 268 -11.51 -9.24 12.87
N GLY A 269 -12.62 -9.81 13.36
CA GLY A 269 -13.43 -10.72 12.55
C GLY A 269 -14.79 -11.01 13.15
N GLU A 270 -15.46 -12.10 12.69
CA GLU A 270 -16.75 -12.52 13.21
C GLU A 270 -16.66 -12.92 14.69
N THR A 271 -17.56 -12.38 15.50
CA THR A 271 -17.60 -12.65 16.96
C THR A 271 -17.68 -14.14 17.25
N GLY A 272 -16.72 -14.64 18.05
CA GLY A 272 -16.66 -16.05 18.45
C GLY A 272 -16.02 -16.97 17.43
N GLY A 273 -15.51 -16.43 16.32
CA GLY A 273 -14.67 -17.17 15.38
C GLY A 273 -13.32 -17.57 15.99
N PRO A 274 -12.66 -18.61 15.44
CA PRO A 274 -11.32 -19.01 15.90
C PRO A 274 -10.32 -17.85 15.70
N ASP A 275 -9.43 -17.66 16.67
CA ASP A 275 -8.38 -16.64 16.69
C ASP A 275 -8.88 -15.17 16.56
N ILE A 276 -10.19 -14.93 16.75
CA ILE A 276 -10.75 -13.58 16.71
C ILE A 276 -10.62 -12.91 18.07
N ASP A 277 -9.83 -11.84 18.12
CA ASP A 277 -9.59 -11.03 19.32
C ASP A 277 -10.62 -9.89 19.44
N ILE A 278 -11.01 -9.31 18.33
CA ILE A 278 -11.95 -8.19 18.24
C ILE A 278 -13.12 -8.62 17.37
N GLY A 279 -14.27 -8.88 18.00
CA GLY A 279 -15.45 -9.44 17.33
C GLY A 279 -16.44 -8.38 16.87
N ILE A 280 -16.91 -8.51 15.62
CA ILE A 280 -18.00 -7.72 15.00
C ILE A 280 -18.99 -8.71 14.38
N THR A 281 -20.29 -8.54 14.60
CA THR A 281 -21.35 -9.38 14.03
C THR A 281 -22.47 -8.53 13.43
N PRO A 282 -22.95 -8.81 12.22
CA PRO A 282 -22.33 -9.70 11.22
C PRO A 282 -20.99 -9.11 10.71
N TRP A 283 -20.05 -9.98 10.40
CA TRP A 283 -18.78 -9.58 9.81
C TRP A 283 -19.00 -9.12 8.34
N PRO A 284 -18.42 -8.00 7.90
CA PRO A 284 -18.79 -7.37 6.64
C PRO A 284 -17.95 -7.74 5.43
N SER A 285 -16.86 -8.51 5.57
CA SER A 285 -15.93 -8.81 4.49
C SER A 285 -15.67 -10.32 4.39
N ASP A 286 -15.23 -10.80 3.23
CA ASP A 286 -14.70 -12.14 3.04
C ASP A 286 -13.29 -12.32 3.63
N HIS A 287 -12.61 -11.23 3.99
CA HIS A 287 -11.38 -11.22 4.77
C HIS A 287 -11.62 -10.85 6.23
N HIS A 288 -10.81 -11.40 7.14
CA HIS A 288 -10.62 -10.82 8.47
C HIS A 288 -9.53 -9.75 8.42
N ALA A 289 -9.65 -8.73 9.26
CA ALA A 289 -8.62 -7.70 9.35
C ALA A 289 -7.57 -8.03 10.41
N VAL A 290 -6.39 -7.44 10.29
CA VAL A 290 -5.31 -7.55 11.26
C VAL A 290 -4.98 -6.17 11.82
N VAL A 291 -4.82 -6.04 13.14
CA VAL A 291 -4.33 -4.83 13.79
C VAL A 291 -3.15 -5.15 14.68
N SER A 292 -2.03 -4.47 14.44
CA SER A 292 -0.80 -4.65 15.24
C SER A 292 -0.44 -3.36 15.96
N THR A 293 0.04 -3.51 17.19
CA THR A 293 0.52 -2.42 18.03
C THR A 293 2.03 -2.47 18.13
N PHE A 294 2.69 -1.36 17.86
CA PHE A 294 4.13 -1.23 17.87
C PHE A 294 4.58 -0.14 18.86
N LYS A 295 5.70 -0.36 19.52
CA LYS A 295 6.53 0.74 20.06
C LYS A 295 7.54 1.11 19.00
N ALA A 296 7.40 2.30 18.42
CA ALA A 296 8.25 2.79 17.33
C ALA A 296 8.97 4.07 17.76
N VAL A 297 10.22 4.25 17.30
CA VAL A 297 10.97 5.50 17.47
C VAL A 297 10.99 6.21 16.12
N PRO A 298 10.09 7.21 15.89
CA PRO A 298 9.99 7.90 14.62
C PRO A 298 11.31 8.59 14.24
N GLY A 299 11.73 8.45 12.98
CA GLY A 299 12.98 8.94 12.44
C GLY A 299 12.85 10.21 11.60
N PRO A 300 13.97 10.79 11.16
CA PRO A 300 13.97 11.91 10.22
C PRO A 300 13.61 11.42 8.82
N ALA A 301 12.89 12.23 8.06
CA ALA A 301 12.58 11.95 6.65
C ALA A 301 13.33 12.91 5.71
N PRO A 302 13.44 12.61 4.41
CA PRO A 302 13.97 13.54 3.42
C PRO A 302 13.06 14.77 3.27
N ALA A 303 13.55 15.81 2.61
CA ALA A 303 12.69 16.92 2.24
C ALA A 303 11.57 16.45 1.30
N MET A 304 10.35 16.92 1.56
CA MET A 304 9.14 16.49 0.84
C MET A 304 8.22 17.68 0.60
N ILE A 305 7.43 17.59 -0.47
CA ILE A 305 6.27 18.44 -0.71
C ILE A 305 5.16 17.55 -1.27
N SER A 306 3.93 17.73 -0.77
CA SER A 306 2.80 16.90 -1.16
C SER A 306 1.55 17.75 -1.33
N PRO A 307 0.91 17.76 -2.49
CA PRO A 307 -0.44 18.27 -2.62
C PRO A 307 -1.42 17.36 -1.85
N GLU A 308 -2.41 17.96 -1.21
CA GLU A 308 -3.46 17.18 -0.53
C GLU A 308 -4.28 16.34 -1.52
N ARG A 309 -4.42 16.84 -2.75
CA ARG A 309 -4.98 16.12 -3.91
C ARG A 309 -4.09 16.38 -5.11
N ARG A 310 -3.88 15.38 -5.92
CA ARG A 310 -3.10 15.52 -7.16
C ARG A 310 -3.91 16.03 -8.35
N ALA A 311 -5.21 15.78 -8.36
CA ALA A 311 -6.15 16.33 -9.32
C ALA A 311 -7.05 17.37 -8.63
N LEU A 312 -7.11 18.57 -9.19
CA LEU A 312 -7.94 19.67 -8.72
C LEU A 312 -8.66 20.28 -9.93
N MET A 313 -9.87 20.79 -9.71
CA MET A 313 -10.55 21.58 -10.74
C MET A 313 -9.96 22.99 -10.82
N VAL A 314 -9.92 23.54 -12.04
CA VAL A 314 -9.54 24.94 -12.22
C VAL A 314 -10.39 25.84 -11.31
N GLY A 315 -9.71 26.67 -10.52
CA GLY A 315 -10.35 27.56 -9.54
C GLY A 315 -10.41 27.00 -8.11
N GLU A 316 -10.14 25.73 -7.88
CA GLU A 316 -10.03 25.18 -6.52
C GLU A 316 -8.75 25.63 -5.82
N PRO A 317 -8.77 25.84 -4.48
CA PRO A 317 -7.56 26.12 -3.72
C PRO A 317 -6.62 24.91 -3.71
N LEU A 318 -5.31 25.18 -3.81
CA LEU A 318 -4.26 24.18 -3.74
C LEU A 318 -3.56 24.27 -2.38
N ALA A 319 -3.78 23.26 -1.54
CA ALA A 319 -3.07 23.09 -0.29
C ALA A 319 -1.87 22.14 -0.48
N LEU A 320 -0.70 22.61 -0.10
CA LEU A 320 0.58 21.89 -0.20
C LEU A 320 1.18 21.72 1.18
N ARG A 321 1.39 20.49 1.57
CA ARG A 321 2.10 20.12 2.79
C ARG A 321 3.57 19.87 2.45
N PHE A 322 4.48 20.39 3.27
CA PHE A 322 5.90 20.16 3.06
C PHE A 322 6.65 19.84 4.35
N HIS A 323 7.78 19.19 4.20
CA HIS A 323 8.80 18.96 5.21
C HIS A 323 10.17 19.32 4.65
N ALA A 324 10.96 20.06 5.43
CA ALA A 324 12.36 20.37 5.11
C ALA A 324 13.31 19.70 6.10
N THR A 325 14.41 19.18 5.61
CA THR A 325 15.46 18.59 6.47
C THR A 325 16.21 19.66 7.24
N GLY A 326 16.62 19.34 8.48
CA GLY A 326 17.51 20.21 9.28
C GLY A 326 16.79 21.17 10.24
N SER A 327 15.46 21.22 10.26
CA SER A 327 14.68 21.90 11.29
C SER A 327 13.98 20.91 12.20
N GLU A 328 13.89 21.20 13.51
CA GLU A 328 13.21 20.32 14.48
C GLU A 328 11.71 20.24 14.27
N ASP A 329 11.10 21.25 13.62
CA ASP A 329 9.67 21.37 13.38
C ASP A 329 9.28 21.25 11.89
N GLY A 330 10.25 20.87 11.02
CA GLY A 330 10.02 20.72 9.57
C GLY A 330 9.83 22.04 8.82
N ARG A 331 10.02 23.19 9.46
CA ARG A 331 9.90 24.52 8.84
C ARG A 331 11.16 24.89 8.09
N LEU A 332 10.99 25.70 7.07
CA LEU A 332 12.07 26.20 6.23
C LEU A 332 12.10 27.72 6.29
N GLU A 333 13.01 28.28 7.11
CA GLU A 333 13.18 29.73 7.19
C GLU A 333 13.69 30.31 5.87
N GLY A 334 13.02 31.37 5.39
CA GLY A 334 13.38 32.04 4.12
C GLY A 334 13.11 31.25 2.86
N GLY A 335 12.62 30.01 2.98
CA GLY A 335 12.27 29.18 1.85
C GLY A 335 10.96 29.59 1.17
N LYS A 336 10.67 28.98 0.04
CA LYS A 336 9.49 29.25 -0.78
C LYS A 336 8.87 27.96 -1.28
N VAL A 337 7.57 27.98 -1.45
CA VAL A 337 6.84 27.02 -2.26
C VAL A 337 6.51 27.67 -3.58
N ALA A 338 6.88 27.03 -4.68
CA ALA A 338 6.67 27.52 -6.04
C ALA A 338 5.81 26.53 -6.85
N ILE A 339 5.07 27.06 -7.82
CA ILE A 339 4.33 26.27 -8.80
C ILE A 339 4.93 26.56 -10.18
N VAL A 340 5.27 25.50 -10.90
CA VAL A 340 5.80 25.57 -12.28
C VAL A 340 4.98 24.65 -13.19
N ALA A 341 5.04 24.87 -14.50
CA ALA A 341 4.55 23.89 -15.45
C ALA A 341 5.36 22.58 -15.31
N ALA A 342 4.73 21.45 -15.53
CA ALA A 342 5.35 20.13 -15.33
C ALA A 342 6.72 20.02 -16.04
N GLY A 343 7.72 19.55 -15.31
CA GLY A 343 9.09 19.39 -15.79
C GLY A 343 9.89 20.67 -16.01
N GLN A 344 9.32 21.86 -15.74
CA GLN A 344 10.05 23.12 -15.89
C GLN A 344 10.89 23.44 -14.63
N PRO A 345 12.04 24.11 -14.79
CA PRO A 345 12.86 24.56 -13.66
C PRO A 345 12.13 25.62 -12.82
N ALA A 346 12.40 25.66 -11.52
CA ALA A 346 11.77 26.61 -10.61
C ALA A 346 12.34 28.04 -10.65
N THR A 347 13.20 28.35 -11.62
CA THR A 347 13.80 29.70 -11.80
C THR A 347 12.79 30.76 -12.23
N THR A 348 11.71 30.36 -12.91
CA THR A 348 10.62 31.23 -13.36
C THR A 348 9.27 30.64 -12.98
N PRO A 349 8.90 30.67 -11.69
CA PRO A 349 7.66 30.08 -11.25
C PRO A 349 6.44 30.87 -11.76
N LEU A 350 5.35 30.16 -12.04
CA LEU A 350 4.05 30.76 -12.34
C LEU A 350 3.47 31.44 -11.11
N MET A 351 3.67 30.82 -9.96
CA MET A 351 3.25 31.33 -8.65
C MET A 351 4.29 30.95 -7.60
N SER A 352 4.43 31.76 -6.54
CA SER A 352 5.23 31.38 -5.38
C SER A 352 4.73 32.06 -4.12
N MET A 353 4.89 31.39 -2.99
CA MET A 353 4.61 31.91 -1.65
C MET A 353 5.77 31.56 -0.70
N PRO A 354 6.03 32.38 0.33
CA PRO A 354 6.95 31.99 1.39
C PRO A 354 6.50 30.66 2.01
N SER A 355 7.46 29.82 2.38
CA SER A 355 7.19 28.56 3.08
C SER A 355 6.62 28.78 4.49
N ASN A 356 6.77 30.01 5.01
CA ASN A 356 6.22 30.42 6.29
C ASN A 356 5.37 31.67 6.08
N ASP A 357 4.06 31.49 5.91
CA ASP A 357 3.08 32.58 5.77
C ASP A 357 2.57 33.12 7.13
N GLY A 358 3.06 32.57 8.25
CA GLY A 358 2.70 32.98 9.60
C GLY A 358 1.32 32.49 10.08
N THR A 359 0.57 31.77 9.26
CA THR A 359 -0.81 31.37 9.58
C THR A 359 -0.96 29.93 10.08
N ASP A 360 -0.04 29.03 9.77
CA ASP A 360 -0.10 27.66 10.27
C ASP A 360 1.24 27.17 10.82
N ARG A 361 1.16 26.41 11.95
CA ARG A 361 2.31 25.81 12.65
C ARG A 361 2.74 24.49 12.04
N ARG A 362 2.17 24.05 10.91
CA ARG A 362 2.28 22.68 10.41
C ARG A 362 2.80 22.55 8.99
N SER A 363 3.61 23.48 8.52
CA SER A 363 4.24 23.32 7.20
C SER A 363 3.24 23.12 6.06
N VAL A 364 2.14 23.85 6.05
CA VAL A 364 1.15 23.88 4.96
C VAL A 364 1.12 25.28 4.34
N VAL A 365 1.19 25.32 3.02
CA VAL A 365 0.98 26.54 2.22
C VAL A 365 -0.24 26.33 1.35
N THR A 366 -1.19 27.27 1.42
CA THR A 366 -2.40 27.22 0.59
C THR A 366 -2.39 28.38 -0.40
N PHE A 367 -2.35 28.05 -1.68
CA PHE A 367 -2.63 28.99 -2.75
C PHE A 367 -4.15 29.15 -2.84
N GLY A 368 -4.65 30.38 -2.77
CA GLY A 368 -6.08 30.69 -2.87
C GLY A 368 -6.70 30.19 -4.17
N SER A 369 -7.80 30.78 -4.63
CA SER A 369 -8.40 30.40 -5.92
C SER A 369 -7.36 30.47 -7.04
N VAL A 370 -6.82 29.31 -7.41
CA VAL A 370 -5.68 29.20 -8.32
C VAL A 370 -6.18 29.40 -9.74
N LEU A 371 -5.67 30.43 -10.41
CA LEU A 371 -6.02 30.74 -11.79
C LEU A 371 -5.08 30.00 -12.78
N LEU A 372 -4.66 28.79 -12.45
CA LEU A 372 -3.97 27.90 -13.37
C LEU A 372 -4.97 27.34 -14.38
N LYS A 373 -4.56 27.25 -15.62
CA LYS A 373 -5.34 26.56 -16.67
C LYS A 373 -5.28 25.06 -16.44
N ALA A 374 -6.16 24.31 -17.11
CA ALA A 374 -6.03 22.87 -17.14
C ALA A 374 -4.68 22.45 -17.71
N GLY A 375 -4.05 21.46 -17.08
CA GLY A 375 -2.72 20.97 -17.43
C GLY A 375 -1.95 20.40 -16.25
N ALA A 376 -0.76 19.91 -16.56
CA ALA A 376 0.16 19.32 -15.60
C ALA A 376 1.11 20.36 -15.00
N TYR A 377 1.33 20.29 -13.69
CA TYR A 377 2.17 21.21 -12.92
C TYR A 377 3.01 20.46 -11.90
N ASP A 378 4.05 21.16 -11.42
CA ASP A 378 4.84 20.71 -10.27
C ASP A 378 4.77 21.75 -9.16
N ALA A 379 4.56 21.28 -7.94
CA ALA A 379 4.81 22.00 -6.71
C ALA A 379 6.27 21.79 -6.30
N VAL A 380 7.00 22.85 -6.04
CA VAL A 380 8.44 22.81 -5.76
C VAL A 380 8.72 23.50 -4.44
N LEU A 381 9.45 22.83 -3.54
CA LEU A 381 9.98 23.39 -2.31
C LEU A 381 11.39 23.92 -2.57
N LEU A 382 11.61 25.19 -2.28
CA LEU A 382 12.90 25.88 -2.46
C LEU A 382 13.43 26.35 -1.11
N ASP A 383 14.74 26.24 -0.90
CA ASP A 383 15.41 26.89 0.25
C ASP A 383 15.54 28.42 0.08
N ALA A 384 16.17 29.07 1.05
CA ALA A 384 16.39 30.52 1.04
C ALA A 384 17.24 30.99 -0.15
N ASP A 385 18.15 30.16 -0.64
CA ASP A 385 19.03 30.44 -1.78
C ASP A 385 18.37 30.10 -3.13
N GLY A 386 17.16 29.57 -3.12
CA GLY A 386 16.41 29.16 -4.32
C GLY A 386 16.79 27.78 -4.85
N LYS A 387 17.50 26.97 -4.06
CA LYS A 387 17.81 25.57 -4.42
C LYS A 387 16.56 24.70 -4.20
N GLU A 388 16.27 23.86 -5.19
CA GLU A 388 15.20 22.87 -5.10
C GLU A 388 15.52 21.78 -4.08
N LEU A 389 14.61 21.59 -3.11
CA LEU A 389 14.68 20.57 -2.07
C LEU A 389 13.78 19.39 -2.34
N ALA A 390 12.58 19.65 -2.88
CA ALA A 390 11.60 18.62 -3.20
C ALA A 390 10.65 19.10 -4.30
N ARG A 391 10.05 18.12 -5.01
CA ARG A 391 9.10 18.36 -6.10
C ARG A 391 7.99 17.33 -6.07
N ALA A 392 6.76 17.74 -6.36
CA ALA A 392 5.62 16.82 -6.51
C ALA A 392 4.72 17.27 -7.67
N PRO A 393 4.29 16.36 -8.54
CA PRO A 393 3.36 16.66 -9.61
C PRO A 393 1.93 16.81 -9.12
N PHE A 394 1.16 17.67 -9.79
CA PHE A 394 -0.30 17.75 -9.66
C PHE A 394 -0.91 18.22 -11.00
N TRP A 395 -2.23 18.08 -11.12
CA TRP A 395 -2.97 18.44 -12.33
C TRP A 395 -4.13 19.36 -11.98
N MET A 396 -4.37 20.33 -12.90
CA MET A 396 -5.58 21.12 -12.93
C MET A 396 -6.45 20.62 -14.06
N GLU A 397 -7.71 20.31 -13.77
CA GLU A 397 -8.70 19.80 -14.74
C GLU A 397 -9.78 20.85 -15.01
N GLU A 398 -10.33 20.86 -16.22
CA GLU A 398 -11.48 21.69 -16.51
C GLU A 398 -12.71 21.20 -15.72
N PRO A 399 -13.53 22.11 -15.19
CA PRO A 399 -14.77 21.71 -14.53
C PRO A 399 -15.68 20.88 -15.45
N GLY A 400 -16.04 19.69 -15.01
CA GLY A 400 -16.84 18.75 -15.81
C GLY A 400 -16.03 17.87 -16.77
N ALA A 401 -14.70 17.87 -16.68
CA ALA A 401 -13.86 16.91 -17.40
C ALA A 401 -14.30 15.47 -17.04
N VAL A 402 -14.42 14.64 -18.06
CA VAL A 402 -14.77 13.22 -17.91
C VAL A 402 -13.62 12.34 -18.34
N PRO A 403 -13.39 11.20 -17.69
CA PRO A 403 -12.39 10.24 -18.12
C PRO A 403 -12.62 9.79 -19.57
N THR A 404 -11.53 9.64 -20.31
CA THR A 404 -11.56 9.12 -21.68
C THR A 404 -10.45 8.12 -21.89
N VAL A 405 -10.67 7.15 -22.75
CA VAL A 405 -9.67 6.19 -23.23
C VAL A 405 -9.75 6.11 -24.76
N GLY A 406 -8.62 5.93 -25.40
CA GLY A 406 -8.51 5.77 -26.85
C GLY A 406 -7.44 4.76 -27.22
N VAL A 407 -7.48 4.31 -28.46
CA VAL A 407 -6.43 3.51 -29.08
C VAL A 407 -5.87 4.29 -30.28
N ASP A 408 -4.64 4.06 -30.67
CA ASP A 408 -3.97 4.83 -31.75
C ASP A 408 -4.60 4.61 -33.13
N HIS A 409 -5.24 3.44 -33.37
CA HIS A 409 -6.08 3.18 -34.53
C HIS A 409 -7.12 2.07 -34.25
N PRO A 410 -8.23 2.03 -35.00
CA PRO A 410 -9.35 1.14 -34.64
C PRO A 410 -9.21 -0.32 -35.11
N ASN A 411 -8.23 -0.65 -35.98
CA ASN A 411 -8.07 -1.99 -36.56
C ASN A 411 -6.61 -2.43 -36.48
N TYR A 412 -6.35 -3.58 -35.87
CA TYR A 412 -5.00 -4.15 -35.66
C TYR A 412 -4.87 -5.49 -36.38
N ALA A 413 -3.63 -5.86 -36.71
CA ALA A 413 -3.28 -7.23 -37.01
C ALA A 413 -3.16 -8.02 -35.70
N ASP A 414 -3.21 -9.36 -35.78
CA ASP A 414 -3.21 -10.25 -34.60
C ASP A 414 -1.92 -10.21 -33.76
N ASN A 415 -0.82 -9.74 -34.33
CA ASN A 415 0.49 -9.57 -33.67
C ASN A 415 0.93 -8.11 -33.56
N GLU A 416 0.02 -7.18 -33.74
CA GLU A 416 0.31 -5.74 -33.67
C GLU A 416 0.11 -5.22 -32.25
N ALA A 417 1.10 -4.48 -31.75
CA ALA A 417 0.99 -3.87 -30.42
C ALA A 417 -0.06 -2.75 -30.43
N ILE A 418 -0.90 -2.71 -29.39
CA ILE A 418 -1.96 -1.73 -29.22
C ILE A 418 -1.45 -0.60 -28.34
N VAL A 419 -1.46 0.64 -28.84
CA VAL A 419 -1.12 1.81 -28.04
C VAL A 419 -2.40 2.46 -27.53
N ALA A 420 -2.67 2.28 -26.24
CA ALA A 420 -3.78 2.93 -25.56
C ALA A 420 -3.35 4.31 -25.02
N SER A 421 -4.30 5.25 -24.99
CA SER A 421 -4.10 6.57 -24.37
C SER A 421 -5.30 6.90 -23.49
N TRP A 422 -5.06 7.62 -22.38
CA TRP A 422 -6.13 8.08 -21.49
C TRP A 422 -5.95 9.53 -21.09
N LYS A 423 -7.06 10.17 -20.67
CA LYS A 423 -7.09 11.52 -20.08
C LYS A 423 -8.16 11.59 -19.01
N ASN A 424 -7.93 12.52 -18.06
CA ASN A 424 -8.83 12.80 -16.94
C ASN A 424 -9.14 11.55 -16.10
N ALA A 425 -8.20 10.61 -15.97
CA ALA A 425 -8.30 9.54 -15.01
C ALA A 425 -8.28 10.11 -13.58
N PRO A 426 -8.89 9.46 -12.58
CA PRO A 426 -8.90 9.96 -11.20
C PRO A 426 -7.51 10.11 -10.57
N GLY A 427 -6.49 9.44 -11.13
CA GLY A 427 -5.11 9.48 -10.63
C GLY A 427 -4.91 8.61 -9.41
N ASN A 428 -5.77 7.62 -9.18
CA ASN A 428 -5.51 6.56 -8.23
C ASN A 428 -4.37 5.68 -8.74
N ARG A 429 -3.57 5.15 -7.83
CA ARG A 429 -2.43 4.32 -8.24
C ARG A 429 -2.83 3.10 -9.06
N ARG A 430 -3.97 2.53 -8.70
CA ARG A 430 -4.52 1.33 -9.32
C ARG A 430 -5.63 1.59 -10.33
N ASP A 431 -5.73 2.82 -10.86
CA ASP A 431 -6.48 3.04 -12.10
C ASP A 431 -5.78 2.24 -13.21
N TRP A 432 -6.53 1.54 -14.04
CA TRP A 432 -5.97 0.61 -15.01
C TRP A 432 -6.70 0.60 -16.34
N LEU A 433 -6.00 0.14 -17.35
CA LEU A 433 -6.51 -0.10 -18.69
C LEU A 433 -6.66 -1.60 -18.89
N GLY A 434 -7.80 -2.06 -19.38
CA GLY A 434 -8.05 -3.46 -19.68
C GLY A 434 -8.55 -3.68 -21.10
N ILE A 435 -8.08 -4.76 -21.74
CA ILE A 435 -8.63 -5.26 -23.00
C ILE A 435 -9.71 -6.27 -22.68
N TYR A 436 -10.88 -6.09 -23.26
CA TYR A 436 -12.06 -6.96 -23.14
C TYR A 436 -12.58 -7.39 -24.49
N LYS A 437 -13.26 -8.54 -24.55
CA LYS A 437 -14.13 -8.85 -25.71
C LYS A 437 -15.25 -7.81 -25.78
N ALA A 438 -15.56 -7.36 -26.99
CA ALA A 438 -16.61 -6.36 -27.17
C ALA A 438 -17.94 -6.82 -26.58
N GLY A 439 -18.55 -5.95 -25.75
CA GLY A 439 -19.83 -6.22 -25.12
C GLY A 439 -19.82 -7.24 -23.99
N ASP A 440 -18.66 -7.68 -23.49
CA ASP A 440 -18.60 -8.57 -22.33
C ASP A 440 -19.10 -7.81 -21.08
N PRO A 441 -20.20 -8.27 -20.44
CA PRO A 441 -20.74 -7.63 -19.25
C PRO A 441 -19.92 -7.92 -17.99
N ASP A 442 -19.10 -8.98 -17.99
CA ASP A 442 -18.28 -9.34 -16.83
C ASP A 442 -16.97 -8.57 -16.85
N GLN A 443 -16.81 -7.70 -15.87
CA GLN A 443 -15.61 -6.86 -15.73
C GLN A 443 -14.38 -7.65 -15.28
N MET A 444 -14.54 -8.90 -14.84
CA MET A 444 -13.44 -9.79 -14.47
C MET A 444 -12.85 -10.54 -15.66
N ASN A 445 -13.52 -10.54 -16.82
CA ASN A 445 -13.08 -11.25 -18.03
C ASN A 445 -12.11 -10.41 -18.90
N TYR A 446 -11.22 -9.63 -18.30
CA TYR A 446 -10.20 -8.93 -19.08
C TYR A 446 -9.19 -9.93 -19.69
N VAL A 447 -8.73 -9.61 -20.89
CA VAL A 447 -7.72 -10.40 -21.62
C VAL A 447 -6.32 -10.04 -21.14
N ALA A 448 -6.06 -8.72 -20.93
CA ALA A 448 -4.82 -8.17 -20.44
C ALA A 448 -5.10 -6.83 -19.76
N PHE A 449 -4.21 -6.40 -18.87
CA PHE A 449 -4.34 -5.11 -18.21
C PHE A 449 -2.99 -4.45 -17.93
N VAL A 450 -3.02 -3.12 -17.73
CA VAL A 450 -1.87 -2.30 -17.33
C VAL A 450 -2.35 -1.20 -16.40
N TYR A 451 -1.69 -1.00 -15.25
CA TYR A 451 -1.97 0.13 -14.38
C TYR A 451 -1.50 1.46 -14.99
N THR A 452 -2.25 2.53 -14.74
CA THR A 452 -1.88 3.89 -15.18
C THR A 452 -0.71 4.51 -14.40
N GLY A 453 -0.29 3.86 -13.30
CA GLY A 453 0.76 4.38 -12.41
C GLY A 453 0.36 5.67 -11.69
N ALA A 454 -0.94 5.88 -11.44
CA ALA A 454 -1.51 7.10 -10.87
C ALA A 454 -1.34 8.35 -11.78
N ALA A 455 -1.09 8.18 -13.05
CA ALA A 455 -1.10 9.27 -14.02
C ALA A 455 -2.54 9.59 -14.46
N ILE A 456 -2.87 10.88 -14.45
CA ILE A 456 -4.18 11.36 -14.87
C ILE A 456 -4.34 11.29 -16.39
N GLU A 457 -3.24 11.41 -17.11
CA GLU A 457 -3.17 11.23 -18.56
C GLU A 457 -1.88 10.49 -18.94
N GLY A 458 -1.91 9.76 -20.03
CA GLY A 458 -0.76 9.02 -20.50
C GLY A 458 -1.03 8.08 -21.67
N THR A 459 -0.05 7.23 -21.93
CA THR A 459 -0.13 6.15 -22.93
C THR A 459 0.46 4.87 -22.35
N ALA A 460 -0.08 3.72 -22.75
CA ALA A 460 0.46 2.39 -22.44
C ALA A 460 0.45 1.53 -23.72
N THR A 461 1.42 0.62 -23.81
CA THR A 461 1.52 -0.32 -24.94
C THR A 461 1.17 -1.72 -24.46
N PHE A 462 0.24 -2.35 -25.17
CA PHE A 462 -0.12 -3.75 -25.01
C PHE A 462 0.55 -4.54 -26.15
N ASP A 463 1.65 -5.14 -25.85
CA ASP A 463 2.38 -6.05 -26.74
C ASP A 463 2.19 -7.51 -26.30
N ASP A 464 2.80 -8.44 -27.01
CA ASP A 464 2.70 -9.87 -26.73
C ASP A 464 3.17 -10.24 -25.32
N SER A 465 4.05 -9.46 -24.71
CA SER A 465 4.55 -9.71 -23.35
C SER A 465 3.50 -9.35 -22.28
N VAL A 466 2.68 -8.33 -22.54
CA VAL A 466 1.57 -7.90 -21.68
C VAL A 466 0.34 -8.75 -21.91
N ILE A 467 0.05 -9.08 -23.18
CA ILE A 467 -1.16 -9.85 -23.57
C ILE A 467 -0.97 -11.36 -23.31
N GLY A 468 0.28 -11.85 -23.28
CA GLY A 468 0.59 -13.27 -23.17
C GLY A 468 0.53 -14.03 -24.50
N GLY A 469 0.57 -13.30 -25.63
CA GLY A 469 0.54 -13.78 -26.99
C GLY A 469 -0.43 -13.00 -27.91
N PRO A 470 -0.52 -13.35 -29.18
CA PRO A 470 -1.36 -12.61 -30.13
C PRO A 470 -2.84 -12.70 -29.77
N LEU A 471 -3.57 -11.58 -29.92
CA LEU A 471 -5.02 -11.55 -29.77
C LEU A 471 -5.69 -12.31 -30.92
N ALA A 472 -6.68 -13.13 -30.60
CA ALA A 472 -7.51 -13.77 -31.62
C ALA A 472 -8.29 -12.71 -32.44
N ALA A 473 -8.53 -12.96 -33.73
CA ALA A 473 -9.37 -12.10 -34.54
C ALA A 473 -10.75 -11.91 -33.92
N GLY A 474 -11.23 -10.68 -33.89
CA GLY A 474 -12.52 -10.32 -33.30
C GLY A 474 -12.61 -8.85 -32.89
N ASP A 475 -13.78 -8.53 -32.31
CA ASP A 475 -14.05 -7.19 -31.80
C ASP A 475 -13.74 -7.13 -30.30
N TYR A 476 -13.12 -6.01 -29.88
CA TYR A 476 -12.62 -5.78 -28.54
C TYR A 476 -12.98 -4.37 -28.06
N GLU A 477 -12.78 -4.14 -26.77
CA GLU A 477 -12.89 -2.85 -26.12
C GLU A 477 -11.67 -2.61 -25.24
N MET A 478 -11.09 -1.40 -25.34
CA MET A 478 -10.18 -0.86 -24.33
C MET A 478 -11.03 -0.14 -23.29
N ARG A 479 -10.93 -0.54 -22.02
CA ARG A 479 -11.64 0.09 -20.91
C ARG A 479 -10.65 0.74 -19.95
N LEU A 480 -10.97 1.98 -19.50
CA LEU A 480 -10.31 2.62 -18.36
C LEU A 480 -11.13 2.28 -17.12
N MET A 481 -10.49 1.69 -16.14
CA MET A 481 -11.08 1.18 -14.92
C MET A 481 -10.58 1.98 -13.72
N ARG A 482 -11.40 2.09 -12.67
CA ARG A 482 -11.11 2.89 -11.50
C ARG A 482 -10.50 2.04 -10.37
N ASP A 483 -9.31 2.39 -9.91
CA ASP A 483 -8.78 2.10 -8.58
C ASP A 483 -8.85 0.63 -8.12
N ASP A 484 -8.34 -0.29 -8.94
CA ASP A 484 -8.44 -1.74 -8.71
C ASP A 484 -9.90 -2.26 -8.67
N ALA A 485 -10.86 -1.38 -8.89
CA ALA A 485 -12.27 -1.70 -8.97
C ALA A 485 -12.66 -2.15 -10.38
N TYR A 486 -13.76 -2.88 -10.44
CA TYR A 486 -14.38 -3.25 -11.70
C TYR A 486 -15.38 -2.19 -12.19
N LEU A 487 -15.11 -0.91 -11.88
CA LEU A 487 -15.90 0.22 -12.32
C LEU A 487 -15.34 0.84 -13.60
N VAL A 488 -16.06 0.71 -14.69
CA VAL A 488 -15.70 1.28 -16.01
C VAL A 488 -15.87 2.80 -15.97
N LEU A 489 -14.81 3.55 -16.25
CA LEU A 489 -14.82 5.00 -16.39
C LEU A 489 -15.00 5.45 -17.84
N ALA A 490 -14.38 4.74 -18.78
CA ALA A 490 -14.46 5.03 -20.21
C ALA A 490 -14.20 3.75 -21.03
N THR A 491 -14.71 3.73 -22.27
CA THR A 491 -14.57 2.60 -23.19
C THR A 491 -14.32 3.08 -24.61
N THR A 492 -13.45 2.39 -25.34
CA THR A 492 -13.21 2.60 -26.78
C THR A 492 -13.17 1.27 -27.50
N PRO A 493 -13.97 1.06 -28.58
CA PRO A 493 -13.94 -0.16 -29.36
C PRO A 493 -12.75 -0.20 -30.31
N PHE A 494 -12.26 -1.41 -30.61
CA PHE A 494 -11.29 -1.70 -31.66
C PHE A 494 -11.50 -3.12 -32.19
N SER A 495 -10.86 -3.47 -33.30
CA SER A 495 -10.92 -4.82 -33.87
C SER A 495 -9.53 -5.37 -34.17
N VAL A 496 -9.43 -6.69 -34.15
CA VAL A 496 -8.23 -7.45 -34.53
C VAL A 496 -8.56 -8.33 -35.71
N SER A 497 -7.78 -8.26 -36.78
CA SER A 497 -7.92 -9.08 -37.99
C SER A 497 -7.01 -10.29 -37.89
N ALA A 498 -7.42 -11.45 -38.42
CA ALA A 498 -6.52 -12.58 -38.60
C ALA A 498 -5.37 -12.17 -39.55
N ALA A 499 -4.17 -12.72 -39.30
CA ALA A 499 -3.07 -12.60 -40.23
C ALA A 499 -3.50 -13.16 -41.61
N PRO A 500 -3.10 -12.50 -42.72
CA PRO A 500 -3.45 -12.94 -44.06
C PRO A 500 -2.91 -14.31 -44.46
#